data_ff0f711a7fbc0c78f3b816f7cc3da652
#
_entry.id   ff0f711a7fbc0c78f3b816f7cc3da652
#
_cell.length_a   1.000
_cell.length_b   1.000
_cell.length_c   1.000
_cell.angle_alpha   90.00
_cell.angle_beta   90.00
_cell.angle_gamma   90.00
#
_symmetry.space_group_name_H-M   'P 1'
#
loop_
_entity.id
_entity.type
_entity.pdbx_description
1 polymer ?
#
loop_
_entity_poly.entity_id
_entity_poly.type
_entity_poly.pdbx_seq_one_letter_code
_entity_poly.pdbx_strand_id
1 'polypeptide(L)'
;MDLKTKHLLIRELTMADLDDLYAILSDPEAMRFIEPPYTRQQTAAFITENSRSEVPLVYGVESLETGSLIGHLIWHPFDSEAYELGWILDRTYWGRGYAAELTRALVDLAKQELRDVVIQCTPEQLAARHIAEKFGFFFLGVENGLCMYRFVSKTRKGCLTDRQREDLIRAMLGRTVTVTVDRPIGYVHVKSGITFRYPINYGYIPGLLGGDGDEQDVYIMGVDEPLEQFTGRIIGVVRRADDNEDKLVAAPEDKLFHQGQIADAVHFVEQYFDSKYESIYHKSCGVIPYRWKDGCLQLLVLKQRGYAAFRWSFPKGHMEAGETERDTALRETREECGLTARLQPDFRETMAYTINGWMPKEVVLFLGEVSGDTKLQAAEIDTSRWVSLREAGALLHPDHLPILKKVEEYLCAKSSC
;
A
#
# COMPACT_ATOMS: atom_id res chain seq x y z
N MET A 1 -24.02 18.47 18.90
CA MET A 1 -24.63 17.65 17.83
C MET A 1 -25.75 16.85 18.46
N ASP A 2 -26.97 16.89 17.89
CA ASP A 2 -28.10 16.05 18.31
C ASP A 2 -28.51 15.21 17.09
N LEU A 3 -28.12 13.93 17.09
CA LEU A 3 -28.39 13.02 16.00
C LEU A 3 -29.14 11.80 16.51
N LYS A 4 -30.37 11.61 16.00
CA LYS A 4 -31.23 10.48 16.37
C LYS A 4 -31.18 9.41 15.29
N THR A 5 -30.89 8.18 15.70
CA THR A 5 -30.97 6.99 14.86
C THR A 5 -32.21 6.14 15.20
N LYS A 6 -32.26 4.91 14.73
CA LYS A 6 -33.40 4.01 15.04
C LYS A 6 -33.50 3.68 16.52
N HIS A 7 -32.38 3.46 17.19
CA HIS A 7 -32.37 3.00 18.60
C HIS A 7 -31.57 3.92 19.51
N LEU A 8 -30.82 4.89 18.97
CA LEU A 8 -29.83 5.69 19.70
C LEU A 8 -30.06 7.19 19.52
N LEU A 9 -29.73 7.95 20.56
CA LEU A 9 -29.57 9.40 20.51
C LEU A 9 -28.12 9.75 20.80
N ILE A 10 -27.49 10.46 19.88
CA ILE A 10 -26.15 11.03 20.03
C ILE A 10 -26.33 12.47 20.47
N ARG A 11 -25.80 12.83 21.63
CA ARG A 11 -25.94 14.15 22.23
C ARG A 11 -24.70 14.58 23.01
N GLU A 12 -24.65 15.82 23.42
CA GLU A 12 -23.55 16.27 24.27
C GLU A 12 -23.58 15.55 25.64
N LEU A 13 -22.37 15.30 26.16
CA LEU A 13 -22.17 14.78 27.51
C LEU A 13 -22.36 15.87 28.54
N THR A 14 -22.99 15.52 29.64
CA THR A 14 -23.21 16.42 30.78
C THR A 14 -22.75 15.74 32.09
N MET A 15 -22.59 16.51 33.15
CA MET A 15 -22.25 15.94 34.46
C MET A 15 -23.34 15.00 35.02
N ALA A 16 -24.54 15.02 34.48
CA ALA A 16 -25.60 14.04 34.85
C ALA A 16 -25.27 12.63 34.36
N ASP A 17 -24.40 12.53 33.33
CA ASP A 17 -23.97 11.26 32.71
C ASP A 17 -22.79 10.60 33.46
N LEU A 18 -22.29 11.23 34.52
CA LEU A 18 -21.07 10.80 35.20
C LEU A 18 -21.10 9.34 35.67
N ASP A 19 -22.21 8.90 36.25
CA ASP A 19 -22.31 7.56 36.82
C ASP A 19 -22.34 6.49 35.73
N ASP A 20 -23.16 6.69 34.72
CA ASP A 20 -23.24 5.78 33.58
C ASP A 20 -21.91 5.73 32.81
N LEU A 21 -21.30 6.89 32.51
CA LEU A 21 -20.02 6.95 31.79
C LEU A 21 -18.89 6.35 32.64
N TYR A 22 -18.87 6.57 33.94
CA TYR A 22 -17.90 5.95 34.84
C TYR A 22 -17.99 4.42 34.82
N ALA A 23 -19.20 3.87 34.85
CA ALA A 23 -19.42 2.43 34.77
C ALA A 23 -18.80 1.83 33.48
N ILE A 24 -18.87 2.56 32.37
CA ILE A 24 -18.29 2.16 31.09
C ILE A 24 -16.76 2.31 31.08
N LEU A 25 -16.23 3.49 31.44
CA LEU A 25 -14.80 3.80 31.36
C LEU A 25 -13.98 3.12 32.47
N SER A 26 -14.59 2.63 33.53
CA SER A 26 -13.95 1.82 34.57
C SER A 26 -13.93 0.32 34.27
N ASP A 27 -14.67 -0.15 33.23
CA ASP A 27 -14.65 -1.57 32.82
C ASP A 27 -13.36 -1.88 32.07
N PRO A 28 -12.47 -2.77 32.60
CA PRO A 28 -11.21 -3.11 31.93
C PRO A 28 -11.38 -3.75 30.56
N GLU A 29 -12.50 -4.43 30.29
CA GLU A 29 -12.72 -5.06 28.99
C GLU A 29 -13.22 -4.04 27.96
N ALA A 30 -14.03 -3.07 28.35
CA ALA A 30 -14.46 -1.98 27.47
C ALA A 30 -13.26 -1.08 27.09
N MET A 31 -12.34 -0.87 28.01
CA MET A 31 -11.15 -0.02 27.85
C MET A 31 -9.91 -0.76 27.34
N ARG A 32 -9.97 -2.06 27.16
CA ARG A 32 -8.83 -2.97 26.89
C ARG A 32 -7.86 -2.50 25.81
N PHE A 33 -8.35 -1.87 24.76
CA PHE A 33 -7.54 -1.45 23.59
C PHE A 33 -7.37 0.07 23.48
N ILE A 34 -7.78 0.82 24.46
CA ILE A 34 -7.88 2.28 24.40
C ILE A 34 -6.92 2.90 25.39
N GLU A 35 -7.24 2.85 26.67
CA GLU A 35 -6.47 3.40 27.78
C GLU A 35 -6.72 2.58 29.05
N PRO A 36 -5.88 2.71 30.11
CA PRO A 36 -6.20 2.13 31.39
C PRO A 36 -7.56 2.59 31.92
N PRO A 37 -8.33 1.71 32.62
CA PRO A 37 -9.61 2.07 33.17
C PRO A 37 -9.57 3.35 34.00
N TYR A 38 -10.55 4.22 33.80
CA TYR A 38 -10.65 5.51 34.46
C TYR A 38 -11.16 5.39 35.90
N THR A 39 -10.66 6.24 36.75
CA THR A 39 -11.27 6.54 38.04
C THR A 39 -12.47 7.48 37.83
N ARG A 40 -13.40 7.52 38.84
CA ARG A 40 -14.54 8.45 38.80
C ARG A 40 -14.10 9.92 38.66
N GLN A 41 -12.96 10.29 39.27
CA GLN A 41 -12.41 11.65 39.15
C GLN A 41 -11.91 11.95 37.73
N GLN A 42 -11.25 11.00 37.08
CA GLN A 42 -10.83 11.12 35.67
C GLN A 42 -12.03 11.21 34.75
N THR A 43 -13.09 10.43 34.97
CA THR A 43 -14.33 10.51 34.18
C THR A 43 -15.01 11.89 34.33
N ALA A 44 -15.05 12.44 35.55
CA ALA A 44 -15.59 13.79 35.78
C ALA A 44 -14.75 14.87 35.08
N ALA A 45 -13.42 14.75 35.10
CA ALA A 45 -12.51 15.64 34.38
C ALA A 45 -12.74 15.54 32.86
N PHE A 46 -12.84 14.32 32.31
CA PHE A 46 -13.10 14.05 30.91
C PHE A 46 -14.39 14.73 30.41
N ILE A 47 -15.52 14.60 31.14
CA ILE A 47 -16.77 15.30 30.83
C ILE A 47 -16.58 16.81 30.88
N THR A 48 -15.92 17.31 31.91
CA THR A 48 -15.73 18.76 32.11
C THR A 48 -14.86 19.39 31.02
N GLU A 49 -13.77 18.73 30.64
CA GLU A 49 -12.88 19.19 29.57
C GLU A 49 -13.57 19.19 28.21
N ASN A 50 -14.31 18.13 27.91
CA ASN A 50 -15.09 18.03 26.67
C ASN A 50 -16.16 19.12 26.57
N SER A 51 -16.86 19.43 27.66
CA SER A 51 -17.90 20.48 27.71
C SER A 51 -17.37 21.90 27.61
N ARG A 52 -16.05 22.13 27.85
CA ARG A 52 -15.38 23.43 27.71
C ARG A 52 -14.85 23.69 26.32
N SER A 53 -14.78 22.67 25.48
CA SER A 53 -14.31 22.83 24.11
C SER A 53 -15.37 23.50 23.26
N GLU A 54 -14.98 24.46 22.42
CA GLU A 54 -15.88 25.06 21.43
C GLU A 54 -16.44 24.01 20.45
N VAL A 55 -15.66 22.97 20.19
CA VAL A 55 -16.08 21.80 19.43
C VAL A 55 -15.83 20.57 20.30
N PRO A 56 -16.89 19.92 20.83
CA PRO A 56 -16.74 18.70 21.59
C PRO A 56 -16.03 17.61 20.78
N LEU A 57 -15.07 16.93 21.41
CA LEU A 57 -14.33 15.81 20.80
C LEU A 57 -15.11 14.51 20.89
N VAL A 58 -15.97 14.40 21.91
CA VAL A 58 -16.78 13.22 22.18
C VAL A 58 -18.24 13.59 22.48
N TYR A 59 -19.14 12.67 22.16
CA TYR A 59 -20.58 12.80 22.38
C TYR A 59 -21.10 11.59 23.15
N GLY A 60 -22.10 11.78 23.98
CA GLY A 60 -22.81 10.68 24.64
C GLY A 60 -23.69 9.90 23.67
N VAL A 61 -23.76 8.60 23.88
CA VAL A 61 -24.65 7.69 23.15
C VAL A 61 -25.71 7.20 24.16
N GLU A 62 -26.95 7.65 24.01
CA GLU A 62 -28.10 7.29 24.84
C GLU A 62 -28.95 6.26 24.10
N SER A 63 -29.46 5.26 24.84
CA SER A 63 -30.45 4.32 24.34
C SER A 63 -31.86 4.95 24.38
N LEU A 64 -32.52 5.01 23.24
CA LEU A 64 -33.89 5.48 23.14
C LEU A 64 -34.91 4.57 23.85
N GLU A 65 -34.52 3.32 24.12
CA GLU A 65 -35.38 2.36 24.84
C GLU A 65 -35.36 2.60 26.36
N THR A 66 -34.18 2.87 26.92
CA THR A 66 -33.99 2.97 28.37
C THR A 66 -33.79 4.41 28.87
N GLY A 67 -33.44 5.34 28.02
CA GLY A 67 -33.04 6.70 28.36
C GLY A 67 -31.71 6.79 29.10
N SER A 68 -30.94 5.70 29.18
CA SER A 68 -29.64 5.64 29.86
C SER A 68 -28.51 5.88 28.88
N LEU A 69 -27.43 6.46 29.34
CA LEU A 69 -26.18 6.54 28.57
C LEU A 69 -25.56 5.13 28.44
N ILE A 70 -25.33 4.68 27.22
CA ILE A 70 -24.79 3.35 26.93
C ILE A 70 -23.39 3.38 26.31
N GLY A 71 -22.82 4.56 26.14
CA GLY A 71 -21.49 4.73 25.56
C GLY A 71 -21.15 6.17 25.26
N HIS A 72 -20.00 6.35 24.66
CA HIS A 72 -19.64 7.60 24.03
C HIS A 72 -19.05 7.38 22.63
N LEU A 73 -19.10 8.42 21.85
CA LEU A 73 -18.69 8.48 20.47
C LEU A 73 -17.58 9.53 20.31
N ILE A 74 -16.52 9.19 19.62
CA ILE A 74 -15.49 10.12 19.14
C ILE A 74 -15.96 10.66 17.81
N TRP A 75 -16.07 11.98 17.69
CA TRP A 75 -16.41 12.65 16.44
C TRP A 75 -15.87 14.07 16.44
N HIS A 76 -14.72 14.25 15.81
CA HIS A 76 -14.06 15.53 15.69
C HIS A 76 -13.24 15.62 14.40
N PRO A 77 -12.84 16.82 13.95
CA PRO A 77 -11.94 16.95 12.81
C PRO A 77 -10.64 16.18 13.03
N PHE A 78 -10.32 15.26 12.12
CA PHE A 78 -9.06 14.53 12.09
C PHE A 78 -8.00 15.30 11.31
N ASP A 79 -8.39 15.81 10.15
CA ASP A 79 -7.59 16.69 9.30
C ASP A 79 -8.51 17.73 8.62
N SER A 80 -7.97 18.48 7.66
CA SER A 80 -8.75 19.48 6.92
C SER A 80 -9.91 18.91 6.11
N GLU A 81 -9.96 17.60 5.87
CA GLU A 81 -10.89 16.93 4.97
C GLU A 81 -11.72 15.82 5.64
N ALA A 82 -11.31 15.33 6.81
CA ALA A 82 -11.90 14.18 7.46
C ALA A 82 -12.29 14.43 8.92
N TYR A 83 -13.28 13.66 9.38
CA TYR A 83 -13.59 13.47 10.80
C TYR A 83 -13.03 12.13 11.31
N GLU A 84 -12.57 12.09 12.55
CA GLU A 84 -12.30 10.84 13.25
C GLU A 84 -13.60 10.28 13.84
N LEU A 85 -13.81 8.99 13.64
CA LEU A 85 -14.92 8.21 14.18
C LEU A 85 -14.40 7.08 15.08
N GLY A 86 -14.83 7.08 16.33
CA GLY A 86 -14.60 6.00 17.27
C GLY A 86 -15.81 5.84 18.20
N TRP A 87 -15.92 4.71 18.86
CA TRP A 87 -16.99 4.46 19.84
C TRP A 87 -16.51 3.56 20.96
N ILE A 88 -16.98 3.83 22.17
CA ILE A 88 -16.87 2.93 23.31
C ILE A 88 -18.28 2.72 23.83
N LEU A 89 -18.72 1.46 23.86
CA LEU A 89 -20.06 1.08 24.31
C LEU A 89 -19.97 0.18 25.53
N ASP A 90 -20.93 0.34 26.43
CA ASP A 90 -21.14 -0.57 27.54
C ASP A 90 -21.24 -2.02 27.03
N ARG A 91 -20.53 -2.91 27.67
CA ARG A 91 -20.43 -4.32 27.30
C ARG A 91 -21.78 -5.04 27.26
N THR A 92 -22.73 -4.63 28.10
CA THR A 92 -24.09 -5.22 28.14
C THR A 92 -24.87 -4.94 26.84
N TYR A 93 -24.42 -3.97 26.04
CA TYR A 93 -25.02 -3.61 24.75
C TYR A 93 -24.25 -4.12 23.54
N TRP A 94 -23.16 -4.86 23.75
CA TRP A 94 -22.39 -5.45 22.61
C TRP A 94 -23.20 -6.51 21.88
N GLY A 95 -22.90 -6.75 20.62
CA GLY A 95 -23.57 -7.72 19.76
C GLY A 95 -24.97 -7.29 19.28
N ARG A 96 -25.50 -6.13 19.71
CA ARG A 96 -26.82 -5.62 19.29
C ARG A 96 -26.77 -4.79 17.99
N GLY A 97 -25.59 -4.60 17.39
CA GLY A 97 -25.45 -3.85 16.15
C GLY A 97 -25.33 -2.33 16.30
N TYR A 98 -25.25 -1.80 17.52
CA TYR A 98 -25.24 -0.36 17.80
C TYR A 98 -24.01 0.37 17.25
N ALA A 99 -22.82 -0.24 17.32
CA ALA A 99 -21.64 0.33 16.70
C ALA A 99 -21.79 0.48 15.17
N ALA A 100 -22.40 -0.50 14.51
CA ALA A 100 -22.71 -0.43 13.09
C ALA A 100 -23.77 0.62 12.77
N GLU A 101 -24.77 0.80 13.65
CA GLU A 101 -25.80 1.84 13.51
C GLU A 101 -25.19 3.25 13.62
N LEU A 102 -24.32 3.47 14.62
CA LEU A 102 -23.56 4.72 14.79
C LEU A 102 -22.70 5.01 13.57
N THR A 103 -21.93 4.02 13.12
CA THR A 103 -21.04 4.17 11.94
C THR A 103 -21.84 4.57 10.71
N ARG A 104 -22.99 3.92 10.45
CA ARG A 104 -23.86 4.28 9.32
C ARG A 104 -24.34 5.72 9.41
N ALA A 105 -24.88 6.11 10.56
CA ALA A 105 -25.45 7.44 10.76
C ALA A 105 -24.41 8.54 10.55
N LEU A 106 -23.17 8.34 11.02
CA LEU A 106 -22.10 9.32 10.90
C LEU A 106 -21.44 9.35 9.54
N VAL A 107 -21.31 8.21 8.88
CA VAL A 107 -20.92 8.16 7.47
C VAL A 107 -21.95 8.91 6.60
N ASP A 108 -23.24 8.75 6.86
CA ASP A 108 -24.26 9.46 6.10
C ASP A 108 -24.29 10.97 6.42
N LEU A 109 -23.98 11.37 7.66
CA LEU A 109 -23.76 12.78 8.02
C LEU A 109 -22.54 13.35 7.31
N ALA A 110 -21.41 12.65 7.34
CA ALA A 110 -20.17 13.07 6.68
C ALA A 110 -20.35 13.25 5.16
N LYS A 111 -21.12 12.36 4.52
CA LYS A 111 -21.49 12.51 3.10
C LYS A 111 -22.24 13.81 2.83
N GLN A 112 -23.16 14.22 3.72
CA GLN A 112 -23.91 15.48 3.58
C GLN A 112 -22.99 16.70 3.74
N GLU A 113 -21.96 16.59 4.59
CA GLU A 113 -20.98 17.63 4.85
C GLU A 113 -19.79 17.60 3.90
N LEU A 114 -19.75 16.67 2.95
CA LEU A 114 -18.66 16.47 2.00
C LEU A 114 -17.31 16.19 2.72
N ARG A 115 -17.34 15.44 3.82
CA ARG A 115 -16.19 15.10 4.64
C ARG A 115 -15.91 13.60 4.59
N ASP A 116 -14.66 13.24 4.57
CA ASP A 116 -14.24 11.86 4.76
C ASP A 116 -14.38 11.45 6.23
N VAL A 117 -14.28 10.15 6.50
CA VAL A 117 -14.30 9.62 7.86
C VAL A 117 -13.10 8.70 8.05
N VAL A 118 -12.39 8.85 9.17
CA VAL A 118 -11.26 8.01 9.56
C VAL A 118 -11.63 7.21 10.81
N ILE A 119 -11.29 5.92 10.81
CA ILE A 119 -11.33 5.05 11.99
C ILE A 119 -9.91 4.60 12.28
N GLN A 120 -9.48 4.76 13.53
CA GLN A 120 -8.23 4.23 14.05
C GLN A 120 -8.52 3.11 15.05
N CYS A 121 -7.81 2.00 14.97
CA CYS A 121 -7.98 0.91 15.92
C CYS A 121 -6.69 0.07 16.00
N THR A 122 -6.48 -0.63 17.12
CA THR A 122 -5.37 -1.58 17.19
C THR A 122 -5.60 -2.78 16.27
N PRO A 123 -4.55 -3.49 15.81
CA PRO A 123 -4.69 -4.69 14.99
C PRO A 123 -5.57 -5.77 15.62
N GLU A 124 -5.65 -5.82 16.94
CA GLU A 124 -6.41 -6.80 17.73
C GLU A 124 -7.90 -6.44 17.84
N GLN A 125 -8.30 -5.20 17.56
CA GLN A 125 -9.69 -4.75 17.58
C GLN A 125 -10.47 -5.24 16.36
N LEU A 126 -10.65 -6.55 16.23
CA LEU A 126 -11.28 -7.19 15.06
C LEU A 126 -12.70 -6.66 14.79
N ALA A 127 -13.46 -6.31 15.83
CA ALA A 127 -14.83 -5.78 15.69
C ALA A 127 -14.81 -4.40 14.97
N ALA A 128 -13.90 -3.51 15.35
CA ALA A 128 -13.77 -2.19 14.73
C ALA A 128 -13.34 -2.33 13.27
N ARG A 129 -12.35 -3.19 12.99
CA ARG A 129 -11.88 -3.49 11.64
C ARG A 129 -13.00 -4.03 10.75
N HIS A 130 -13.74 -5.02 11.25
CA HIS A 130 -14.89 -5.59 10.51
C HIS A 130 -15.98 -4.56 10.21
N ILE A 131 -16.27 -3.64 11.15
CA ILE A 131 -17.23 -2.55 10.92
C ILE A 131 -16.70 -1.59 9.85
N ALA A 132 -15.44 -1.18 9.94
CA ALA A 132 -14.82 -0.32 8.93
C ALA A 132 -14.93 -0.94 7.53
N GLU A 133 -14.53 -2.20 7.38
CA GLU A 133 -14.61 -2.92 6.10
C GLU A 133 -16.05 -3.06 5.58
N LYS A 134 -17.00 -3.39 6.47
CA LYS A 134 -18.43 -3.52 6.14
C LYS A 134 -19.04 -2.22 5.61
N PHE A 135 -18.58 -1.07 6.09
CA PHE A 135 -19.08 0.24 5.67
C PHE A 135 -18.26 0.89 4.55
N GLY A 136 -17.36 0.13 3.92
CA GLY A 136 -16.61 0.59 2.75
C GLY A 136 -15.45 1.50 3.09
N PHE A 137 -14.92 1.44 4.31
CA PHE A 137 -13.67 2.10 4.65
C PHE A 137 -12.49 1.35 4.04
N PHE A 138 -11.54 2.08 3.51
CA PHE A 138 -10.30 1.54 2.98
C PHE A 138 -9.24 1.45 4.07
N PHE A 139 -8.55 0.32 4.14
CA PHE A 139 -7.40 0.14 5.02
C PHE A 139 -6.17 0.83 4.41
N LEU A 140 -5.63 1.85 5.06
CA LEU A 140 -4.48 2.63 4.58
C LEU A 140 -3.13 2.09 5.06
N GLY A 141 -3.13 1.17 6.02
CA GLY A 141 -1.90 0.66 6.64
C GLY A 141 -1.90 0.80 8.15
N VAL A 142 -0.74 0.56 8.77
CA VAL A 142 -0.53 0.71 10.21
C VAL A 142 0.41 1.87 10.46
N GLU A 143 -0.05 2.87 11.18
CA GLU A 143 0.73 4.03 11.61
C GLU A 143 0.74 4.11 13.14
N ASN A 144 1.92 4.24 13.74
CA ASN A 144 2.10 4.30 15.20
C ASN A 144 1.43 3.12 15.96
N GLY A 145 1.35 1.93 15.34
CA GLY A 145 0.72 0.75 15.92
C GLY A 145 -0.80 0.67 15.75
N LEU A 146 -1.43 1.64 15.08
CA LEU A 146 -2.85 1.67 14.80
C LEU A 146 -3.15 1.37 13.33
N CYS A 147 -4.13 0.53 13.08
CA CYS A 147 -4.73 0.33 11.77
C CYS A 147 -5.52 1.59 11.39
N MET A 148 -5.21 2.16 10.25
CA MET A 148 -5.87 3.34 9.69
C MET A 148 -6.89 2.91 8.65
N TYR A 149 -8.13 3.32 8.81
CA TYR A 149 -9.22 3.09 7.85
C TYR A 149 -9.82 4.43 7.44
N ARG A 150 -10.05 4.65 6.14
CA ARG A 150 -10.66 5.89 5.63
C ARG A 150 -11.85 5.60 4.72
N PHE A 151 -12.95 6.26 4.99
CA PHE A 151 -14.11 6.33 4.10
C PHE A 151 -14.03 7.64 3.31
N VAL A 152 -14.10 7.55 1.98
CA VAL A 152 -14.08 8.71 1.09
C VAL A 152 -15.52 9.07 0.73
N SER A 153 -15.89 10.33 0.98
CA SER A 153 -17.26 10.81 0.72
C SER A 153 -17.51 10.97 -0.78
N LYS A 154 -18.55 10.32 -1.30
CA LYS A 154 -18.94 10.34 -2.73
C LYS A 154 -19.51 11.66 -3.23
N THR A 155 -19.82 12.61 -2.35
CA THR A 155 -20.63 13.80 -2.72
C THR A 155 -19.83 15.02 -3.16
N ARG A 156 -18.50 14.95 -3.19
CA ARG A 156 -17.72 15.98 -3.88
C ARG A 156 -17.90 15.78 -5.39
N LYS A 157 -18.72 16.61 -6.02
CA LYS A 157 -18.62 16.86 -7.47
C LYS A 157 -17.24 17.45 -7.75
N GLY A 158 -16.28 16.61 -8.05
CA GLY A 158 -14.91 17.02 -8.31
C GLY A 158 -13.94 15.87 -8.06
N CYS A 159 -12.81 15.97 -8.67
CA CYS A 159 -11.71 15.02 -8.61
C CYS A 159 -11.26 14.80 -7.16
N LEU A 160 -10.80 13.60 -6.84
CA LEU A 160 -10.08 13.33 -5.59
C LEU A 160 -8.84 14.26 -5.53
N THR A 161 -8.52 14.75 -4.33
CA THR A 161 -7.22 15.41 -4.10
C THR A 161 -6.08 14.41 -4.28
N ASP A 162 -4.86 14.88 -4.53
CA ASP A 162 -3.68 14.00 -4.69
C ASP A 162 -3.50 13.09 -3.49
N ARG A 163 -3.74 13.59 -2.28
CA ARG A 163 -3.68 12.77 -1.05
C ARG A 163 -4.74 11.69 -1.04
N GLN A 164 -5.98 12.01 -1.39
CA GLN A 164 -7.08 11.04 -1.44
C GLN A 164 -6.85 9.97 -2.52
N ARG A 165 -6.28 10.36 -3.67
CA ARG A 165 -5.86 9.43 -4.72
C ARG A 165 -4.79 8.47 -4.20
N GLU A 166 -3.77 8.99 -3.53
CA GLU A 166 -2.70 8.19 -2.94
C GLU A 166 -3.23 7.21 -1.88
N ASP A 167 -4.09 7.68 -0.98
CA ASP A 167 -4.74 6.87 0.04
C ASP A 167 -5.60 5.76 -0.58
N LEU A 168 -6.35 6.06 -1.64
CA LEU A 168 -7.14 5.10 -2.39
C LEU A 168 -6.26 3.99 -2.99
N ILE A 169 -5.22 4.37 -3.72
CA ILE A 169 -4.30 3.42 -4.36
C ILE A 169 -3.65 2.53 -3.32
N ARG A 170 -3.11 3.12 -2.25
CA ARG A 170 -2.49 2.37 -1.15
C ARG A 170 -3.46 1.37 -0.51
N ALA A 171 -4.72 1.77 -0.34
CA ALA A 171 -5.76 0.92 0.20
C ALA A 171 -6.15 -0.24 -0.73
N MET A 172 -6.04 -0.04 -2.04
CA MET A 172 -6.48 -1.04 -3.02
C MET A 172 -5.40 -2.07 -3.36
N LEU A 173 -4.12 -1.71 -3.28
CA LEU A 173 -3.02 -2.63 -3.58
C LEU A 173 -3.07 -3.90 -2.71
N GLY A 174 -3.07 -5.06 -3.36
CA GLY A 174 -3.16 -6.37 -2.72
C GLY A 174 -4.58 -6.86 -2.39
N ARG A 175 -5.63 -6.02 -2.54
CA ARG A 175 -7.02 -6.42 -2.30
C ARG A 175 -7.63 -7.19 -3.46
N THR A 176 -8.50 -8.13 -3.13
CA THR A 176 -9.38 -8.78 -4.08
C THR A 176 -10.60 -7.90 -4.31
N VAL A 177 -10.92 -7.65 -5.57
CA VAL A 177 -12.03 -6.81 -6.03
C VAL A 177 -12.84 -7.52 -7.10
N THR A 178 -14.07 -7.05 -7.30
CA THR A 178 -14.90 -7.43 -8.44
C THR A 178 -15.00 -6.25 -9.41
N VAL A 179 -14.61 -6.48 -10.65
CA VAL A 179 -14.57 -5.50 -11.74
C VAL A 179 -15.71 -5.80 -12.72
N THR A 180 -16.50 -4.80 -13.08
CA THR A 180 -17.42 -4.86 -14.23
C THR A 180 -16.64 -4.52 -15.48
N VAL A 181 -16.64 -5.41 -16.46
CA VAL A 181 -15.87 -5.23 -17.71
C VAL A 181 -16.77 -4.53 -18.73
N ASP A 182 -16.39 -3.33 -19.15
CA ASP A 182 -17.07 -2.56 -20.18
C ASP A 182 -16.33 -2.56 -21.52
N ARG A 183 -15.04 -2.94 -21.51
CA ARG A 183 -14.17 -3.07 -22.69
C ARG A 183 -13.43 -4.41 -22.65
N PRO A 184 -14.09 -5.49 -23.08
CA PRO A 184 -13.47 -6.81 -23.12
C PRO A 184 -12.36 -6.89 -24.18
N ILE A 185 -11.53 -7.93 -24.08
CA ILE A 185 -10.51 -8.24 -25.10
C ILE A 185 -11.15 -8.19 -26.50
N GLY A 186 -10.49 -7.46 -27.39
CA GLY A 186 -10.97 -7.27 -28.77
C GLY A 186 -11.89 -6.06 -28.95
N TYR A 187 -12.33 -5.39 -27.89
CA TYR A 187 -13.09 -4.14 -27.97
C TYR A 187 -12.34 -3.11 -28.82
N VAL A 188 -13.04 -2.49 -29.77
CA VAL A 188 -12.46 -1.45 -30.62
C VAL A 188 -12.92 -0.10 -30.13
N HIS A 189 -11.95 0.70 -29.67
CA HIS A 189 -12.18 2.08 -29.26
C HIS A 189 -11.96 3.04 -30.43
N VAL A 190 -12.94 3.93 -30.64
CA VAL A 190 -12.86 4.98 -31.65
C VAL A 190 -13.15 6.32 -30.97
N LYS A 191 -12.15 7.16 -30.81
CA LYS A 191 -12.31 8.50 -30.23
C LYS A 191 -11.37 9.48 -30.92
N SER A 192 -11.91 10.62 -31.36
CA SER A 192 -11.14 11.73 -31.94
C SER A 192 -10.20 11.34 -33.09
N GLY A 193 -10.60 10.36 -33.94
CA GLY A 193 -9.80 9.91 -35.06
C GLY A 193 -8.72 8.84 -34.72
N ILE A 194 -8.60 8.47 -33.46
CA ILE A 194 -7.72 7.38 -33.00
C ILE A 194 -8.56 6.11 -32.85
N THR A 195 -8.07 5.02 -33.45
CA THR A 195 -8.71 3.70 -33.35
C THR A 195 -7.68 2.72 -32.80
N PHE A 196 -8.02 2.04 -31.72
CA PHE A 196 -7.18 0.97 -31.18
C PHE A 196 -8.05 -0.16 -30.60
N ARG A 197 -7.47 -1.34 -30.54
CA ARG A 197 -8.14 -2.53 -30.00
C ARG A 197 -7.54 -2.87 -28.64
N TYR A 198 -8.39 -3.17 -27.67
CA TYR A 198 -7.98 -3.61 -26.34
C TYR A 198 -7.40 -5.03 -26.40
N PRO A 199 -6.11 -5.24 -26.09
CA PRO A 199 -5.51 -6.58 -26.05
C PRO A 199 -5.77 -7.29 -24.73
N ILE A 200 -6.25 -6.58 -23.71
CA ILE A 200 -6.61 -7.07 -22.37
C ILE A 200 -8.00 -6.59 -22.01
N ASN A 201 -8.65 -7.25 -21.03
CA ASN A 201 -9.91 -6.78 -20.50
C ASN A 201 -9.72 -5.47 -19.71
N TYR A 202 -10.71 -4.61 -19.75
CA TYR A 202 -10.74 -3.35 -19.03
C TYR A 202 -12.15 -3.08 -18.52
N GLY A 203 -12.25 -2.42 -17.37
CA GLY A 203 -13.52 -2.10 -16.76
C GLY A 203 -13.33 -1.19 -15.55
N TYR A 204 -14.27 -1.26 -14.62
CA TYR A 204 -14.28 -0.42 -13.43
C TYR A 204 -14.76 -1.17 -12.19
N ILE A 205 -14.43 -0.66 -11.01
CA ILE A 205 -14.92 -1.18 -9.73
C ILE A 205 -16.21 -0.46 -9.36
N PRO A 206 -17.37 -1.15 -9.36
CA PRO A 206 -18.66 -0.53 -9.06
C PRO A 206 -18.68 0.17 -7.68
N GLY A 207 -19.03 1.43 -7.70
CA GLY A 207 -19.17 2.24 -6.51
C GLY A 207 -17.88 2.74 -5.87
N LEU A 208 -16.71 2.45 -6.43
CA LEU A 208 -15.44 3.04 -6.05
C LEU A 208 -15.13 4.22 -6.99
N LEU A 209 -14.95 5.44 -6.46
CA LEU A 209 -14.63 6.60 -7.29
C LEU A 209 -13.14 6.73 -7.52
N GLY A 210 -12.77 6.99 -8.76
CA GLY A 210 -11.43 7.37 -9.20
C GLY A 210 -11.12 8.86 -9.01
N GLY A 211 -9.94 9.26 -9.47
CA GLY A 211 -9.45 10.62 -9.35
C GLY A 211 -10.27 11.67 -10.06
N ASP A 212 -10.96 11.33 -11.13
CA ASP A 212 -11.83 12.21 -11.94
C ASP A 212 -13.28 12.29 -11.44
N GLY A 213 -13.64 11.46 -10.44
CA GLY A 213 -14.98 11.39 -9.86
C GLY A 213 -15.91 10.38 -10.53
N ASP A 214 -15.46 9.70 -11.58
CA ASP A 214 -16.11 8.54 -12.16
C ASP A 214 -15.69 7.24 -11.44
N GLU A 215 -16.28 6.09 -11.78
CA GLU A 215 -15.93 4.82 -11.17
C GLU A 215 -14.49 4.41 -11.54
N GLN A 216 -13.72 3.94 -10.54
CA GLN A 216 -12.29 3.65 -10.66
C GLN A 216 -12.00 2.60 -11.72
N ASP A 217 -11.31 3.00 -12.75
CA ASP A 217 -10.91 2.18 -13.87
C ASP A 217 -9.84 1.13 -13.52
N VAL A 218 -9.94 -0.04 -14.17
CA VAL A 218 -9.07 -1.20 -13.91
C VAL A 218 -8.69 -1.92 -15.20
N TYR A 219 -7.40 -2.09 -15.44
CA TYR A 219 -6.86 -3.04 -16.40
C TYR A 219 -6.86 -4.46 -15.80
N ILE A 220 -7.26 -5.47 -16.55
CA ILE A 220 -7.26 -6.87 -16.11
C ILE A 220 -6.22 -7.64 -16.91
N MET A 221 -5.19 -8.12 -16.22
CA MET A 221 -4.09 -8.89 -16.82
C MET A 221 -4.21 -10.38 -16.48
N GLY A 222 -3.57 -11.21 -17.32
CA GLY A 222 -3.47 -12.65 -17.07
C GLY A 222 -4.71 -13.47 -17.38
N VAL A 223 -5.70 -12.90 -18.09
CA VAL A 223 -6.87 -13.58 -18.63
C VAL A 223 -6.92 -13.32 -20.13
N ASP A 224 -6.97 -14.38 -20.93
CA ASP A 224 -6.84 -14.32 -22.39
C ASP A 224 -8.18 -14.46 -23.12
N GLU A 225 -9.30 -14.41 -22.39
CA GLU A 225 -10.66 -14.46 -22.93
C GLU A 225 -11.46 -13.19 -22.59
N PRO A 226 -12.41 -12.77 -23.43
CA PRO A 226 -13.28 -11.64 -23.14
C PRO A 226 -14.20 -11.98 -21.96
N LEU A 227 -14.35 -11.04 -21.03
CA LEU A 227 -15.14 -11.18 -19.81
C LEU A 227 -16.26 -10.14 -19.75
N GLU A 228 -17.31 -10.41 -18.97
CA GLU A 228 -18.32 -9.44 -18.53
C GLU A 228 -18.03 -8.94 -17.11
N GLN A 229 -17.43 -9.80 -16.29
CA GLN A 229 -17.05 -9.51 -14.91
C GLN A 229 -15.79 -10.27 -14.54
N PHE A 230 -14.99 -9.71 -13.64
CA PHE A 230 -13.76 -10.32 -13.15
C PHE A 230 -13.63 -10.15 -11.64
N THR A 231 -13.24 -11.21 -10.95
CA THR A 231 -12.84 -11.13 -9.55
C THR A 231 -11.38 -11.55 -9.40
N GLY A 232 -10.55 -10.66 -8.85
CA GLY A 232 -9.13 -10.89 -8.67
C GLY A 232 -8.47 -9.83 -7.83
N ARG A 233 -7.16 -9.95 -7.66
CA ARG A 233 -6.36 -9.08 -6.79
C ARG A 233 -5.83 -7.88 -7.54
N ILE A 234 -5.87 -6.71 -6.92
CA ILE A 234 -5.16 -5.51 -7.40
C ILE A 234 -3.66 -5.72 -7.19
N ILE A 235 -2.93 -5.78 -8.29
CA ILE A 235 -1.50 -6.07 -8.33
C ILE A 235 -0.63 -4.85 -8.63
N GLY A 236 -1.22 -3.75 -9.05
CA GLY A 236 -0.47 -2.56 -9.43
C GLY A 236 -1.35 -1.37 -9.76
N VAL A 237 -0.69 -0.30 -10.15
CA VAL A 237 -1.31 0.96 -10.58
C VAL A 237 -0.52 1.59 -11.72
N VAL A 238 -1.25 2.21 -12.64
CA VAL A 238 -0.73 3.12 -13.67
C VAL A 238 -1.04 4.53 -13.21
N ARG A 239 -0.01 5.29 -12.90
CA ARG A 239 -0.13 6.69 -12.46
C ARG A 239 0.12 7.61 -13.63
N ARG A 240 -0.81 8.51 -13.90
CA ARG A 240 -0.69 9.53 -14.95
C ARG A 240 -0.33 10.87 -14.33
N ALA A 241 0.80 11.44 -14.75
CA ALA A 241 1.25 12.75 -14.27
C ALA A 241 0.50 13.90 -14.94
N ASP A 242 -0.04 13.68 -16.12
CA ASP A 242 -0.77 14.64 -16.97
C ASP A 242 -2.30 14.48 -16.91
N ASP A 243 -2.81 13.58 -16.03
CA ASP A 243 -4.23 13.29 -15.85
C ASP A 243 -4.56 13.08 -14.36
N ASN A 244 -5.81 13.31 -13.97
CA ASN A 244 -6.29 13.04 -12.60
C ASN A 244 -6.74 11.59 -12.42
N GLU A 245 -6.66 10.77 -13.44
CA GLU A 245 -7.20 9.43 -13.49
C GLU A 245 -6.10 8.37 -13.48
N ASP A 246 -5.73 7.90 -12.28
CA ASP A 246 -4.89 6.70 -12.16
C ASP A 246 -5.70 5.45 -12.48
N LYS A 247 -5.07 4.44 -13.09
CA LYS A 247 -5.73 3.17 -13.41
C LYS A 247 -5.19 2.07 -12.51
N LEU A 248 -6.06 1.30 -11.88
CA LEU A 248 -5.64 0.10 -11.15
C LEU A 248 -5.35 -1.04 -12.13
N VAL A 249 -4.56 -2.02 -11.68
CA VAL A 249 -4.27 -3.23 -12.43
C VAL A 249 -4.65 -4.43 -11.59
N ALA A 250 -5.54 -5.28 -12.09
CA ALA A 250 -5.99 -6.50 -11.44
C ALA A 250 -5.49 -7.75 -12.19
N ALA A 251 -5.30 -8.85 -11.45
CA ALA A 251 -4.97 -10.15 -12.01
C ALA A 251 -5.57 -11.29 -11.17
N PRO A 252 -5.65 -12.55 -11.70
CA PRO A 252 -5.92 -13.73 -10.90
C PRO A 252 -4.96 -13.81 -9.69
N GLU A 253 -5.42 -14.34 -8.57
CA GLU A 253 -4.67 -14.33 -7.30
C GLU A 253 -3.32 -15.07 -7.36
N ASP A 254 -3.22 -16.07 -8.24
CA ASP A 254 -2.03 -16.88 -8.47
C ASP A 254 -1.05 -16.25 -9.47
N LYS A 255 -1.40 -15.11 -10.10
CA LYS A 255 -0.56 -14.44 -11.09
C LYS A 255 -0.01 -13.13 -10.56
N LEU A 256 1.28 -12.90 -10.80
CA LEU A 256 2.00 -11.68 -10.45
C LEU A 256 2.72 -11.15 -11.68
N PHE A 257 2.66 -9.86 -11.88
CA PHE A 257 3.31 -9.16 -12.98
C PHE A 257 4.13 -8.00 -12.42
N HIS A 258 5.41 -7.91 -12.82
CA HIS A 258 6.24 -6.78 -12.44
C HIS A 258 5.91 -5.53 -13.26
N GLN A 259 6.40 -4.37 -12.85
CA GLN A 259 6.07 -3.07 -13.46
C GLN A 259 6.32 -3.02 -14.98
N GLY A 260 7.39 -3.62 -15.49
CA GLY A 260 7.67 -3.66 -16.93
C GLY A 260 6.61 -4.46 -17.71
N GLN A 261 6.13 -5.58 -17.18
CA GLN A 261 5.05 -6.35 -17.81
C GLN A 261 3.72 -5.59 -17.79
N ILE A 262 3.46 -4.84 -16.72
CA ILE A 262 2.28 -3.94 -16.68
C ILE A 262 2.42 -2.89 -17.77
N ALA A 263 3.57 -2.22 -17.86
CA ALA A 263 3.83 -1.20 -18.87
C ALA A 263 3.63 -1.73 -20.30
N ASP A 264 4.18 -2.91 -20.61
CA ASP A 264 4.00 -3.56 -21.92
C ASP A 264 2.53 -3.84 -22.22
N ALA A 265 1.79 -4.41 -21.26
CA ALA A 265 0.41 -4.82 -21.44
C ALA A 265 -0.55 -3.64 -21.71
N VAL A 266 -0.29 -2.48 -21.10
CA VAL A 266 -1.15 -1.29 -21.21
C VAL A 266 -0.62 -0.24 -22.20
N HIS A 267 0.53 -0.46 -22.81
CA HIS A 267 1.17 0.47 -23.75
C HIS A 267 0.26 0.95 -24.87
N PHE A 268 -0.68 0.13 -25.32
CA PHE A 268 -1.63 0.46 -26.39
C PHE A 268 -2.48 1.73 -26.12
N VAL A 269 -2.67 2.10 -24.85
CA VAL A 269 -3.31 3.35 -24.41
C VAL A 269 -2.31 4.29 -23.76
N GLU A 270 -1.48 3.76 -22.85
CA GLU A 270 -0.66 4.58 -21.97
C GLU A 270 0.51 5.28 -22.70
N GLN A 271 0.84 4.87 -23.94
CA GLN A 271 1.79 5.60 -24.80
C GLN A 271 1.39 7.05 -25.11
N TYR A 272 0.14 7.41 -24.84
CA TYR A 272 -0.41 8.76 -25.08
C TYR A 272 -0.39 9.64 -23.82
N PHE A 273 0.07 9.11 -22.67
CA PHE A 273 0.09 9.77 -21.37
C PHE A 273 1.50 9.74 -20.75
N ASP A 274 1.76 10.67 -19.83
CA ASP A 274 2.96 10.61 -18.96
C ASP A 274 2.70 9.64 -17.81
N SER A 275 2.87 8.35 -18.08
CA SER A 275 2.49 7.25 -17.19
C SER A 275 3.70 6.64 -16.47
N LYS A 276 3.52 6.38 -15.16
CA LYS A 276 4.43 5.60 -14.30
C LYS A 276 3.72 4.34 -13.83
N TYR A 277 4.47 3.26 -13.70
CA TYR A 277 3.93 1.94 -13.39
C TYR A 277 4.46 1.45 -12.06
N GLU A 278 3.58 1.01 -11.19
CA GLU A 278 3.92 0.40 -9.90
C GLU A 278 3.28 -1.00 -9.80
N SER A 279 3.97 -1.91 -9.14
CA SER A 279 3.47 -3.27 -8.88
C SER A 279 3.77 -3.68 -7.45
N ILE A 280 2.89 -4.52 -6.88
CA ILE A 280 3.17 -5.21 -5.62
C ILE A 280 4.26 -6.29 -5.78
N TYR A 281 4.51 -6.77 -6.99
CA TYR A 281 5.58 -7.72 -7.29
C TYR A 281 6.79 -6.99 -7.86
N HIS A 282 7.84 -6.94 -7.07
CA HIS A 282 9.08 -6.30 -7.44
C HIS A 282 10.07 -7.31 -8.02
N LYS A 283 10.48 -7.11 -9.27
CA LYS A 283 11.55 -7.89 -9.89
C LYS A 283 12.71 -6.97 -10.23
N SER A 284 13.89 -7.31 -9.73
CA SER A 284 15.14 -6.62 -10.04
C SER A 284 16.14 -7.57 -10.64
N CYS A 285 16.94 -7.07 -11.59
CA CYS A 285 18.03 -7.84 -12.19
C CYS A 285 19.33 -7.07 -12.06
N GLY A 286 20.43 -7.79 -11.83
CA GLY A 286 21.71 -7.18 -11.63
C GLY A 286 22.88 -8.10 -11.98
N VAL A 287 24.07 -7.53 -11.89
CA VAL A 287 25.31 -8.25 -12.12
C VAL A 287 26.09 -8.37 -10.81
N ILE A 288 26.73 -9.49 -10.60
CA ILE A 288 27.85 -9.67 -9.66
C ILE A 288 29.11 -9.32 -10.47
N PRO A 289 29.60 -8.05 -10.40
CA PRO A 289 30.71 -7.63 -11.21
C PRO A 289 32.01 -8.18 -10.64
N TYR A 290 32.79 -8.86 -11.45
CA TYR A 290 34.11 -9.34 -11.04
C TYR A 290 35.19 -8.94 -12.00
N ARG A 291 36.44 -8.90 -11.51
CA ARG A 291 37.67 -8.74 -12.28
C ARG A 291 38.79 -9.56 -11.64
N TRP A 292 39.78 -9.86 -12.45
CA TRP A 292 41.07 -10.34 -11.96
C TRP A 292 42.09 -9.18 -11.92
N LYS A 293 42.65 -8.91 -10.76
CA LYS A 293 43.71 -7.91 -10.58
C LYS A 293 44.87 -8.53 -9.80
N ASP A 294 46.05 -8.47 -10.39
CA ASP A 294 47.29 -9.03 -9.81
C ASP A 294 47.13 -10.51 -9.37
N GLY A 295 46.40 -11.30 -10.17
CA GLY A 295 46.07 -12.71 -9.89
C GLY A 295 45.00 -12.93 -8.82
N CYS A 296 44.45 -11.87 -8.26
CA CYS A 296 43.38 -11.95 -7.23
C CYS A 296 42.03 -11.64 -7.83
N LEU A 297 41.02 -12.48 -7.47
CA LEU A 297 39.63 -12.22 -7.77
C LEU A 297 39.08 -11.08 -6.90
N GLN A 298 38.49 -10.08 -7.53
CA GLN A 298 37.81 -8.98 -6.87
C GLN A 298 36.38 -8.84 -7.38
N LEU A 299 35.44 -8.60 -6.45
CA LEU A 299 34.05 -8.26 -6.72
C LEU A 299 33.82 -6.79 -6.45
N LEU A 300 32.99 -6.12 -7.27
CA LEU A 300 32.54 -4.76 -6.99
C LEU A 300 31.27 -4.81 -6.16
N VAL A 301 31.27 -4.08 -5.04
CA VAL A 301 30.05 -3.84 -4.24
C VAL A 301 29.80 -2.33 -4.15
N LEU A 302 28.53 -1.96 -4.22
CA LEU A 302 28.05 -0.59 -4.18
C LEU A 302 27.36 -0.32 -2.83
N LYS A 303 27.56 0.87 -2.28
CA LYS A 303 26.87 1.33 -1.08
C LYS A 303 25.75 2.29 -1.50
N GLN A 304 24.51 1.84 -1.32
CA GLN A 304 23.34 2.63 -1.66
C GLN A 304 23.11 3.78 -0.68
N ARG A 305 22.62 4.91 -1.19
CA ARG A 305 22.28 6.12 -0.43
C ARG A 305 20.93 5.92 0.29
N GLY A 306 20.82 6.43 1.52
CA GLY A 306 19.53 6.48 2.22
C GLY A 306 19.14 5.26 3.06
N TYR A 307 19.82 4.12 2.94
CA TYR A 307 19.51 2.91 3.71
C TYR A 307 20.36 2.77 4.97
N ALA A 308 19.73 2.48 6.14
CA ALA A 308 20.43 2.47 7.45
C ALA A 308 21.23 1.20 7.73
N ALA A 309 20.77 0.02 7.31
CA ALA A 309 21.44 -1.28 7.54
C ALA A 309 21.69 -1.99 6.20
N PHE A 310 22.79 -2.79 6.13
CA PHE A 310 23.17 -3.55 4.95
C PHE A 310 23.12 -2.75 3.64
N ARG A 311 23.80 -1.60 3.64
CA ARG A 311 23.82 -0.66 2.53
C ARG A 311 24.58 -1.17 1.30
N TRP A 312 25.35 -2.25 1.45
CA TRP A 312 26.15 -2.81 0.38
C TRP A 312 25.35 -3.83 -0.43
N SER A 313 25.37 -3.70 -1.74
CA SER A 313 24.70 -4.60 -2.69
C SER A 313 25.52 -4.72 -3.98
N PHE A 314 25.12 -5.61 -4.84
CA PHE A 314 25.53 -5.59 -6.24
C PHE A 314 24.70 -4.59 -7.06
N PRO A 315 25.22 -4.03 -8.16
CA PRO A 315 24.43 -3.20 -9.06
C PRO A 315 23.21 -3.96 -9.57
N LYS A 316 22.03 -3.36 -9.44
CA LYS A 316 20.75 -3.98 -9.82
C LYS A 316 19.62 -2.96 -9.79
N GLY A 317 18.66 -3.09 -10.66
CA GLY A 317 17.43 -2.31 -10.62
C GLY A 317 16.22 -3.03 -11.21
N HIS A 318 15.14 -2.33 -11.32
CA HIS A 318 13.87 -2.89 -11.77
C HIS A 318 13.87 -3.12 -13.29
N MET A 319 13.15 -4.16 -13.70
CA MET A 319 12.91 -4.42 -15.11
C MET A 319 11.99 -3.34 -15.70
N GLU A 320 12.40 -2.81 -16.85
CA GLU A 320 11.60 -1.90 -17.67
C GLU A 320 10.82 -2.65 -18.76
N ALA A 321 9.93 -1.92 -19.44
CA ALA A 321 9.15 -2.46 -20.55
C ALA A 321 10.06 -3.01 -21.67
N GLY A 322 9.74 -4.20 -22.18
CA GLY A 322 10.49 -4.84 -23.28
C GLY A 322 11.85 -5.40 -22.91
N GLU A 323 12.33 -5.23 -21.68
CA GLU A 323 13.63 -5.76 -21.26
C GLU A 323 13.58 -7.24 -20.90
N THR A 324 14.65 -7.96 -21.24
CA THR A 324 14.95 -9.25 -20.63
C THR A 324 15.70 -9.06 -19.30
N GLU A 325 15.76 -10.09 -18.46
CA GLU A 325 16.56 -10.05 -17.21
C GLU A 325 18.04 -9.65 -17.46
N ARG A 326 18.60 -10.10 -18.58
CA ARG A 326 19.99 -9.79 -18.98
C ARG A 326 20.16 -8.34 -19.41
N ASP A 327 19.19 -7.81 -20.16
CA ASP A 327 19.21 -6.41 -20.60
C ASP A 327 19.17 -5.47 -19.41
N THR A 328 18.22 -5.71 -18.47
CA THR A 328 18.13 -4.96 -17.21
C THR A 328 19.44 -5.01 -16.41
N ALA A 329 20.00 -6.21 -16.22
CA ALA A 329 21.23 -6.37 -15.44
C ALA A 329 22.41 -5.61 -16.07
N LEU A 330 22.54 -5.60 -17.40
CA LEU A 330 23.58 -4.87 -18.13
C LEU A 330 23.34 -3.36 -18.09
N ARG A 331 22.10 -2.89 -18.26
CA ARG A 331 21.74 -1.48 -18.18
C ARG A 331 22.06 -0.92 -16.79
N GLU A 332 21.56 -1.55 -15.74
CA GLU A 332 21.76 -1.12 -14.36
C GLU A 332 23.25 -1.08 -13.97
N THR A 333 24.03 -2.07 -14.41
CA THR A 333 25.48 -2.07 -14.17
C THR A 333 26.17 -0.86 -14.84
N ARG A 334 25.71 -0.46 -16.02
CA ARG A 334 26.24 0.71 -16.71
C ARG A 334 25.81 2.01 -16.05
N GLU A 335 24.55 2.10 -15.62
CA GLU A 335 23.98 3.29 -14.99
C GLU A 335 24.52 3.53 -13.58
N GLU A 336 24.50 2.51 -12.70
CA GLU A 336 24.92 2.67 -11.31
C GLU A 336 26.43 2.79 -11.13
N CYS A 337 27.25 2.13 -11.98
CA CYS A 337 28.70 2.11 -11.79
C CYS A 337 29.55 2.36 -13.04
N GLY A 338 28.96 2.64 -14.20
CA GLY A 338 29.67 3.01 -15.43
C GLY A 338 30.46 1.87 -16.11
N LEU A 339 30.29 0.62 -15.65
CA LEU A 339 31.04 -0.52 -16.15
C LEU A 339 30.31 -1.25 -17.27
N THR A 340 31.08 -1.85 -18.18
CA THR A 340 30.53 -2.79 -19.17
C THR A 340 30.78 -4.21 -18.67
N ALA A 341 29.73 -5.02 -18.60
CA ALA A 341 29.81 -6.40 -18.12
C ALA A 341 29.66 -7.41 -19.27
N ARG A 342 30.49 -8.45 -19.25
CA ARG A 342 30.35 -9.66 -20.08
C ARG A 342 29.83 -10.77 -19.21
N LEU A 343 28.52 -11.09 -19.34
CA LEU A 343 27.85 -12.08 -18.53
C LEU A 343 28.37 -13.49 -18.81
N GLN A 344 28.53 -14.26 -17.73
CA GLN A 344 28.80 -15.71 -17.84
C GLN A 344 27.51 -16.41 -18.30
N PRO A 345 27.58 -17.29 -19.33
CA PRO A 345 26.38 -17.81 -19.99
C PRO A 345 25.51 -18.66 -19.06
N ASP A 346 26.13 -19.44 -18.18
CA ASP A 346 25.46 -20.44 -17.35
C ASP A 346 25.32 -20.03 -15.89
N PHE A 347 25.61 -18.77 -15.55
CA PHE A 347 25.45 -18.28 -14.18
C PHE A 347 24.25 -17.36 -14.08
N ARG A 348 23.17 -17.84 -13.45
CA ARG A 348 21.96 -17.10 -13.09
C ARG A 348 21.49 -17.59 -11.73
N GLU A 349 21.46 -16.71 -10.75
CA GLU A 349 21.02 -16.99 -9.39
C GLU A 349 19.87 -16.09 -8.98
N THR A 350 19.01 -16.55 -8.09
CA THR A 350 17.86 -15.82 -7.63
C THR A 350 17.82 -15.75 -6.11
N MET A 351 17.33 -14.63 -5.61
CA MET A 351 16.94 -14.44 -4.21
C MET A 351 15.50 -13.95 -4.18
N ALA A 352 14.72 -14.39 -3.20
CA ALA A 352 13.36 -13.93 -2.98
C ALA A 352 13.14 -13.56 -1.51
N TYR A 353 12.49 -12.43 -1.28
CA TYR A 353 12.10 -11.97 0.05
C TYR A 353 10.85 -11.09 -0.06
N THR A 354 10.32 -10.61 1.07
CA THR A 354 9.17 -9.71 1.07
C THR A 354 9.59 -8.30 1.50
N ILE A 355 9.06 -7.28 0.80
CA ILE A 355 9.15 -5.88 1.20
C ILE A 355 7.93 -5.56 2.06
N ASN A 356 8.11 -4.79 3.15
CA ASN A 356 7.04 -4.43 4.08
C ASN A 356 6.22 -5.63 4.61
N GLY A 357 6.84 -6.82 4.63
CA GLY A 357 6.24 -8.05 5.16
C GLY A 357 5.23 -8.76 4.24
N TRP A 358 4.87 -8.19 3.08
CA TRP A 358 3.84 -8.79 2.22
C TRP A 358 4.07 -8.68 0.70
N MET A 359 4.82 -7.69 0.22
CA MET A 359 5.09 -7.52 -1.22
C MET A 359 6.25 -8.44 -1.66
N PRO A 360 6.03 -9.39 -2.58
CA PRO A 360 7.09 -10.25 -3.07
C PRO A 360 8.17 -9.46 -3.81
N LYS A 361 9.43 -9.73 -3.50
CA LYS A 361 10.61 -9.22 -4.23
C LYS A 361 11.45 -10.39 -4.71
N GLU A 362 11.70 -10.44 -6.01
CA GLU A 362 12.68 -11.32 -6.64
C GLU A 362 13.88 -10.51 -7.11
N VAL A 363 15.07 -11.00 -6.85
CA VAL A 363 16.33 -10.44 -7.37
C VAL A 363 17.05 -11.51 -8.17
N VAL A 364 17.30 -11.24 -9.44
CA VAL A 364 18.06 -12.11 -10.34
C VAL A 364 19.45 -11.54 -10.50
N LEU A 365 20.47 -12.35 -10.25
CA LEU A 365 21.88 -11.95 -10.34
C LEU A 365 22.62 -12.81 -11.37
N PHE A 366 23.28 -12.14 -12.28
CA PHE A 366 24.22 -12.74 -13.25
C PHE A 366 25.66 -12.48 -12.82
N LEU A 367 26.54 -13.41 -13.07
CA LEU A 367 27.97 -13.19 -12.89
C LEU A 367 28.55 -12.53 -14.15
N GLY A 368 29.26 -11.41 -14.01
CA GLY A 368 29.80 -10.66 -15.15
C GLY A 368 31.25 -10.22 -14.94
N GLU A 369 32.13 -10.57 -15.91
CA GLU A 369 33.45 -9.96 -15.99
C GLU A 369 33.31 -8.52 -16.49
N VAL A 370 33.85 -7.56 -15.74
CA VAL A 370 33.65 -6.16 -16.05
C VAL A 370 34.92 -5.45 -16.50
N SER A 371 34.72 -4.45 -17.35
CA SER A 371 35.76 -3.57 -17.87
C SER A 371 35.31 -2.11 -17.84
N GLY A 372 36.28 -1.20 -17.90
CA GLY A 372 36.06 0.25 -17.85
C GLY A 372 36.39 0.86 -16.49
N ASP A 373 36.22 2.18 -16.39
CA ASP A 373 36.45 2.93 -15.17
C ASP A 373 35.14 3.07 -14.40
N THR A 374 35.21 2.86 -13.08
CA THR A 374 34.05 3.00 -12.21
C THR A 374 33.60 4.47 -12.16
N LYS A 375 32.36 4.74 -12.61
CA LYS A 375 31.71 6.04 -12.55
C LYS A 375 30.35 5.85 -11.86
N LEU A 376 30.23 6.34 -10.63
CA LEU A 376 29.04 6.13 -9.80
C LEU A 376 27.93 7.12 -10.15
N GLN A 377 26.69 6.63 -10.17
CA GLN A 377 25.49 7.44 -10.23
C GLN A 377 25.27 8.11 -8.87
N ALA A 378 25.70 9.35 -8.73
CA ALA A 378 25.74 10.08 -7.46
C ALA A 378 24.36 10.27 -6.79
N ALA A 379 23.26 10.15 -7.53
CA ALA A 379 21.91 10.24 -6.99
C ALA A 379 21.56 9.04 -6.09
N GLU A 380 22.03 7.84 -6.42
CA GLU A 380 21.63 6.59 -5.79
C GLU A 380 22.77 5.89 -5.04
N ILE A 381 24.02 6.09 -5.45
CA ILE A 381 25.19 5.39 -4.93
C ILE A 381 26.09 6.34 -4.16
N ASP A 382 26.37 6.03 -2.90
CA ASP A 382 27.32 6.79 -2.07
C ASP A 382 28.77 6.50 -2.42
N THR A 383 29.13 5.21 -2.57
CA THR A 383 30.49 4.75 -2.82
C THR A 383 30.51 3.31 -3.34
N SER A 384 31.65 2.90 -3.85
CA SER A 384 31.92 1.52 -4.29
C SER A 384 33.22 0.98 -3.72
N ARG A 385 33.32 -0.34 -3.64
CA ARG A 385 34.56 -1.04 -3.25
C ARG A 385 34.80 -2.28 -4.09
N TRP A 386 36.04 -2.46 -4.52
CA TRP A 386 36.54 -3.72 -4.99
C TRP A 386 37.01 -4.54 -3.81
N VAL A 387 36.44 -5.71 -3.61
CA VAL A 387 36.65 -6.55 -2.42
C VAL A 387 36.88 -8.00 -2.80
N SER A 388 37.54 -8.76 -1.94
CA SER A 388 37.61 -10.21 -2.04
C SER A 388 36.23 -10.87 -1.77
N LEU A 389 36.06 -12.13 -2.15
CA LEU A 389 34.85 -12.92 -1.81
C LEU A 389 34.57 -12.93 -0.31
N ARG A 390 35.59 -13.06 0.53
CA ARG A 390 35.46 -13.05 1.98
C ARG A 390 34.97 -11.70 2.51
N GLU A 391 35.53 -10.61 2.00
CA GLU A 391 35.11 -9.26 2.39
C GLU A 391 33.69 -8.95 1.88
N ALA A 392 33.34 -9.40 0.67
CA ALA A 392 31.95 -9.28 0.17
C ALA A 392 30.96 -9.98 1.09
N GLY A 393 31.28 -11.19 1.58
CA GLY A 393 30.43 -11.92 2.52
C GLY A 393 30.26 -11.21 3.87
N ALA A 394 31.21 -10.38 4.29
CA ALA A 394 31.11 -9.59 5.51
C ALA A 394 30.33 -8.25 5.33
N LEU A 395 30.25 -7.74 4.10
CA LEU A 395 29.62 -6.45 3.79
C LEU A 395 28.14 -6.61 3.33
N LEU A 396 27.85 -7.65 2.56
CA LEU A 396 26.53 -7.90 1.97
C LEU A 396 25.58 -8.53 3.01
N HIS A 397 24.28 -8.44 2.70
CA HIS A 397 23.28 -9.14 3.51
C HIS A 397 23.53 -10.67 3.50
N PRO A 398 23.31 -11.39 4.61
CA PRO A 398 23.55 -12.84 4.71
C PRO A 398 22.91 -13.67 3.59
N ASP A 399 21.80 -13.24 3.04
CA ASP A 399 21.13 -13.92 1.91
C ASP A 399 21.98 -14.02 0.64
N HIS A 400 23.03 -13.22 0.52
CA HIS A 400 24.00 -13.32 -0.59
C HIS A 400 25.05 -14.42 -0.39
N LEU A 401 25.23 -14.94 0.83
CA LEU A 401 26.28 -15.92 1.11
C LEU A 401 26.17 -17.21 0.27
N PRO A 402 24.98 -17.79 0.06
CA PRO A 402 24.84 -18.96 -0.82
C PRO A 402 25.27 -18.66 -2.27
N ILE A 403 24.97 -17.45 -2.75
CA ILE A 403 25.32 -17.03 -4.11
C ILE A 403 26.83 -16.80 -4.23
N LEU A 404 27.46 -16.16 -3.23
CA LEU A 404 28.92 -15.98 -3.21
C LEU A 404 29.66 -17.31 -3.24
N LYS A 405 29.16 -18.32 -2.54
CA LYS A 405 29.74 -19.68 -2.61
C LYS A 405 29.67 -20.26 -4.01
N LYS A 406 28.54 -20.10 -4.69
CA LYS A 406 28.40 -20.54 -6.11
C LYS A 406 29.30 -19.76 -7.06
N VAL A 407 29.54 -18.47 -6.81
CA VAL A 407 30.51 -17.66 -7.57
C VAL A 407 31.90 -18.24 -7.42
N GLU A 408 32.33 -18.58 -6.20
CA GLU A 408 33.62 -19.20 -5.93
C GLU A 408 33.76 -20.54 -6.65
N GLU A 409 32.80 -21.44 -6.50
CA GLU A 409 32.76 -22.75 -7.16
C GLU A 409 32.82 -22.62 -8.70
N TYR A 410 32.04 -21.69 -9.26
CA TYR A 410 31.99 -21.45 -10.71
C TYR A 410 33.33 -20.96 -11.29
N LEU A 411 33.94 -19.97 -10.61
CA LEU A 411 35.19 -19.39 -11.08
C LEU A 411 36.40 -20.32 -10.84
N CYS A 412 36.42 -21.07 -9.74
CA CYS A 412 37.44 -22.10 -9.49
C CYS A 412 37.42 -23.21 -10.53
N ALA A 413 36.23 -23.70 -10.89
CA ALA A 413 36.06 -24.73 -11.91
C ALA A 413 36.62 -24.29 -13.30
N LYS A 414 36.49 -23.01 -13.65
CA LYS A 414 37.02 -22.44 -14.91
C LYS A 414 38.52 -22.09 -14.89
N SER A 415 39.09 -21.92 -13.69
CA SER A 415 40.53 -21.64 -13.54
C SER A 415 41.38 -22.90 -13.53
N SER A 416 40.73 -24.10 -13.47
CA SER A 416 41.39 -25.40 -13.47
C SER A 416 41.40 -26.09 -14.84
N CYS A 417 40.93 -25.40 -15.88
CA CYS A 417 41.03 -25.74 -17.29
C CYS A 417 41.91 -24.71 -18.02
#